data_359bb43576db1df2b473d56fb85a5944
#
_entry.id   359bb43576db1df2b473d56fb85a5944
#
_cell.length_a   1.000
_cell.length_b   1.000
_cell.length_c   1.000
_cell.angle_alpha   90.00
_cell.angle_beta   90.00
_cell.angle_gamma   90.00
#
_symmetry.space_group_name_H-M   'P 1'
#
loop_
_entity.id
_entity.type
_entity.pdbx_description
1 polymer ?
#
loop_
_entity_poly.entity_id
_entity_poly.type
_entity_poly.pdbx_seq_one_letter_code
_entity_poly.pdbx_strand_id
1 'polypeptide(L)'
;MPLVSTSIILKRVASTGLIGLVGVACQPDAPKQFAFAPTITVFASKPEAKPAPVNRPPGNVPEGMVYVPGGYTRIGSDEGLEQEKPTFWVLVKPFLMDQHEVTVGQFRAFVQATGFKTQTEGFGDGGVFNDTTKEWELVKGANWQYPYGPKAGPAADNMPVTQVSWNDAQAYAKWAGKRLPHEIEWEHAARNGANSTTLYPFGNSLSRNGKFLANTWNGKFPDHDEVSDGFHRAAPVGTFGTSPIGLSDLSGNVWEWCDDPKVPYADLLGQVPVRITEATERVQRGGSYLCEPGWCHGYRVSGRSGSTAETGLMHVGFRCVKDL
;
A
#
# COMPACT_ATOMS: atom_id res chain seq x y z
N MET A 1 -9.12 -23.12 13.17
CA MET A 1 -8.18 -22.53 14.13
C MET A 1 -8.28 -21.04 13.97
N PRO A 2 -8.44 -20.25 15.04
CA PRO A 2 -8.63 -18.81 14.90
C PRO A 2 -7.36 -18.14 14.40
N LEU A 3 -7.53 -17.30 13.39
CA LEU A 3 -6.49 -16.39 12.88
C LEU A 3 -6.11 -15.42 14.00
N VAL A 4 -4.94 -15.61 14.58
CA VAL A 4 -4.34 -14.63 15.48
C VAL A 4 -3.81 -13.51 14.58
N SER A 5 -4.57 -12.43 14.50
CA SER A 5 -4.06 -11.14 14.03
C SER A 5 -2.98 -10.71 15.01
N THR A 6 -1.73 -10.97 14.67
CA THR A 6 -0.58 -10.51 15.47
C THR A 6 -0.33 -9.05 15.12
N SER A 7 -1.21 -8.16 15.62
CA SER A 7 -0.87 -6.74 15.70
C SER A 7 0.27 -6.61 16.70
N ILE A 8 1.50 -6.47 16.20
CA ILE A 8 2.64 -6.13 17.05
C ILE A 8 2.47 -4.67 17.50
N ILE A 9 1.71 -4.49 18.59
CA ILE A 9 1.65 -3.21 19.29
C ILE A 9 2.92 -3.12 20.14
N LEU A 10 3.97 -2.58 19.59
CA LEU A 10 5.13 -2.13 20.36
C LEU A 10 4.74 -0.87 21.14
N LYS A 11 4.22 -1.05 22.36
CA LYS A 11 3.99 0.05 23.28
C LYS A 11 5.35 0.63 23.73
N ARG A 12 5.70 1.79 23.20
CA ARG A 12 6.79 2.60 23.79
C ARG A 12 6.26 3.28 25.05
N VAL A 13 6.87 2.98 26.20
CA VAL A 13 6.63 3.68 27.45
C VAL A 13 7.43 4.97 27.41
N ALA A 14 6.76 6.11 27.32
CA ALA A 14 7.40 7.41 27.48
C ALA A 14 7.72 7.64 28.96
N SER A 15 8.98 7.94 29.29
CA SER A 15 9.39 8.36 30.61
C SER A 15 8.89 9.77 30.88
N THR A 16 8.03 9.92 31.88
CA THR A 16 7.44 11.18 32.32
C THR A 16 8.42 12.00 33.16
N GLY A 17 8.81 13.16 32.63
CA GLY A 17 9.31 14.28 33.43
C GLY A 17 8.13 15.14 33.84
N LEU A 18 7.97 15.34 35.15
CA LEU A 18 6.95 16.19 35.75
C LEU A 18 7.23 17.67 35.47
N ILE A 19 6.34 18.36 34.76
CA ILE A 19 6.25 19.83 34.75
C ILE A 19 4.76 20.22 34.76
N GLY A 20 4.50 21.20 35.66
CA GLY A 20 3.28 21.80 36.10
C GLY A 20 2.02 21.81 35.26
N LEU A 21 0.91 21.53 35.94
CA LEU A 21 -0.45 21.64 35.46
C LEU A 21 -0.84 23.07 35.09
N VAL A 22 -1.09 23.32 33.81
CA VAL A 22 -2.10 24.28 33.37
C VAL A 22 -3.18 23.45 32.65
N GLY A 23 -4.33 23.31 33.30
CA GLY A 23 -5.45 22.53 32.77
C GLY A 23 -6.08 23.25 31.57
N VAL A 24 -5.63 22.88 30.38
CA VAL A 24 -6.43 23.06 29.17
C VAL A 24 -7.21 21.75 29.00
N ALA A 25 -8.50 21.82 29.27
CA ALA A 25 -9.41 20.72 28.96
C ALA A 25 -9.36 20.48 27.45
N CYS A 26 -8.59 19.47 27.01
CA CYS A 26 -8.71 18.94 25.67
C CYS A 26 -10.13 18.38 25.53
N GLN A 27 -11.02 19.12 24.85
CA GLN A 27 -12.23 18.52 24.34
C GLN A 27 -11.81 17.42 23.36
N PRO A 28 -12.32 16.18 23.51
CA PRO A 28 -12.05 15.16 22.52
C PRO A 28 -12.56 15.66 21.17
N ASP A 29 -11.69 15.65 20.16
CA ASP A 29 -12.07 15.98 18.78
C ASP A 29 -13.33 15.20 18.42
N ALA A 30 -14.30 15.90 17.81
CA ALA A 30 -15.48 15.25 17.29
C ALA A 30 -15.06 14.17 16.30
N PRO A 31 -15.69 12.97 16.31
CA PRO A 31 -15.31 11.91 15.41
C PRO A 31 -15.37 12.42 13.97
N LYS A 32 -14.23 12.37 13.29
CA LYS A 32 -14.17 12.74 11.87
C LYS A 32 -15.00 11.71 11.12
N GLN A 33 -16.03 12.18 10.42
CA GLN A 33 -16.83 11.34 9.57
C GLN A 33 -15.98 10.98 8.34
N PHE A 34 -15.77 9.68 8.08
CA PHE A 34 -15.14 9.24 6.85
C PHE A 34 -16.06 9.58 5.67
N ALA A 35 -15.52 10.23 4.66
CA ALA A 35 -16.18 10.47 3.39
C ALA A 35 -15.31 9.93 2.27
N PHE A 36 -15.92 9.28 1.29
CA PHE A 36 -15.22 8.90 0.08
C PHE A 36 -14.66 10.13 -0.63
N ALA A 37 -13.50 9.97 -1.27
CA ALA A 37 -12.91 11.03 -2.06
C ALA A 37 -13.88 11.56 -3.13
N PRO A 38 -13.81 12.85 -3.49
CA PRO A 38 -14.66 13.43 -4.54
C PRO A 38 -14.51 12.78 -5.91
N THR A 39 -13.45 11.98 -6.09
CA THR A 39 -13.17 11.20 -7.29
C THR A 39 -13.95 9.88 -7.35
N ILE A 40 -14.63 9.50 -6.27
CA ILE A 40 -15.29 8.20 -6.09
C ILE A 40 -16.77 8.40 -5.79
N THR A 41 -17.64 7.71 -6.53
CA THR A 41 -19.07 7.63 -6.24
C THR A 41 -19.43 6.18 -5.93
N VAL A 42 -20.08 5.96 -4.77
CA VAL A 42 -20.47 4.62 -4.29
C VAL A 42 -21.94 4.35 -4.64
N PHE A 43 -22.24 3.10 -5.00
CA PHE A 43 -23.58 2.62 -5.33
C PHE A 43 -23.94 1.41 -4.48
N ALA A 44 -25.18 1.38 -3.96
CA ALA A 44 -25.71 0.25 -3.20
C ALA A 44 -25.94 -1.02 -4.05
N SER A 45 -26.11 -0.86 -5.36
CA SER A 45 -26.30 -1.96 -6.32
C SER A 45 -25.55 -1.66 -7.60
N LYS A 46 -25.40 -2.68 -8.46
CA LYS A 46 -24.82 -2.49 -9.80
C LYS A 46 -25.59 -1.39 -10.54
N PRO A 47 -24.93 -0.27 -10.92
CA PRO A 47 -25.61 0.78 -11.65
C PRO A 47 -26.07 0.24 -13.02
N GLU A 48 -27.27 0.65 -13.46
CA GLU A 48 -27.67 0.41 -14.84
C GLU A 48 -26.61 1.01 -15.77
N ALA A 49 -26.17 0.22 -16.74
CA ALA A 49 -25.05 0.56 -17.61
C ALA A 49 -25.35 1.80 -18.45
N LYS A 50 -25.12 2.97 -17.89
CA LYS A 50 -24.80 4.13 -18.73
C LYS A 50 -23.37 3.88 -19.25
N PRO A 51 -23.11 4.09 -20.57
CA PRO A 51 -21.75 3.97 -21.07
C PRO A 51 -20.85 4.84 -20.17
N ALA A 52 -19.80 4.21 -19.63
CA ALA A 52 -18.79 4.97 -18.92
C ALA A 52 -18.37 6.14 -19.81
N PRO A 53 -18.18 7.35 -19.29
CA PRO A 53 -17.70 8.44 -20.10
C PRO A 53 -16.46 7.97 -20.84
N VAL A 54 -16.42 8.20 -22.16
CA VAL A 54 -15.24 7.83 -22.99
C VAL A 54 -14.11 8.76 -22.54
N ASN A 55 -13.41 8.35 -21.51
CA ASN A 55 -12.28 9.07 -20.97
C ASN A 55 -11.10 8.83 -21.90
N ARG A 56 -10.77 9.83 -22.71
CA ARG A 56 -9.54 9.82 -23.49
C ARG A 56 -8.37 10.19 -22.58
N PRO A 57 -7.22 9.52 -22.73
CA PRO A 57 -6.02 9.95 -22.04
C PRO A 57 -5.74 11.42 -22.35
N PRO A 58 -5.18 12.19 -21.43
CA PRO A 58 -4.70 13.54 -21.73
C PRO A 58 -3.67 13.47 -22.86
N GLY A 59 -3.58 14.53 -23.67
CA GLY A 59 -2.66 14.58 -24.82
C GLY A 59 -1.18 14.38 -24.46
N ASN A 60 -0.82 14.53 -23.20
CA ASN A 60 0.52 14.26 -22.67
C ASN A 60 0.41 13.61 -21.28
N VAL A 61 0.76 12.33 -21.20
CA VAL A 61 0.94 11.60 -19.95
C VAL A 61 2.40 11.79 -19.54
N PRO A 62 2.70 12.31 -18.31
CA PRO A 62 4.07 12.46 -17.85
C PRO A 62 4.83 11.13 -17.89
N GLU A 63 6.13 11.20 -18.16
CA GLU A 63 7.01 10.02 -18.12
C GLU A 63 6.94 9.35 -16.75
N GLY A 64 6.94 8.02 -16.73
CA GLY A 64 6.82 7.21 -15.51
C GLY A 64 5.42 7.15 -14.92
N MET A 65 4.40 7.75 -15.55
CA MET A 65 3.00 7.62 -15.14
C MET A 65 2.16 6.89 -16.19
N VAL A 66 1.09 6.28 -15.74
CA VAL A 66 0.11 5.56 -16.56
C VAL A 66 -1.25 6.21 -16.38
N TYR A 67 -1.97 6.39 -17.49
CA TYR A 67 -3.37 6.80 -17.45
C TYR A 67 -4.26 5.65 -17.02
N VAL A 68 -4.96 5.82 -15.90
CA VAL A 68 -5.99 4.91 -15.43
C VAL A 68 -7.35 5.44 -15.91
N PRO A 69 -8.06 4.76 -16.81
CA PRO A 69 -9.36 5.20 -17.27
C PRO A 69 -10.37 5.18 -16.12
N GLY A 70 -11.25 6.16 -16.05
CA GLY A 70 -12.37 6.12 -15.13
C GLY A 70 -13.40 5.07 -15.54
N GLY A 71 -14.15 4.56 -14.58
CA GLY A 71 -15.17 3.56 -14.86
C GLY A 71 -15.84 2.97 -13.63
N TYR A 72 -16.80 2.09 -13.89
CA TYR A 72 -17.46 1.32 -12.85
C TYR A 72 -16.60 0.12 -12.44
N THR A 73 -16.43 -0.08 -11.14
CA THR A 73 -15.69 -1.22 -10.59
C THR A 73 -16.44 -1.79 -9.38
N ARG A 74 -16.44 -3.10 -9.27
CA ARG A 74 -16.88 -3.79 -8.08
C ARG A 74 -15.67 -4.03 -7.18
N ILE A 75 -15.68 -3.38 -6.04
CA ILE A 75 -14.60 -3.43 -5.03
C ILE A 75 -14.81 -4.61 -4.09
N GLY A 76 -13.71 -5.19 -3.63
CA GLY A 76 -13.69 -6.33 -2.71
C GLY A 76 -13.84 -7.68 -3.39
N SER A 77 -14.10 -8.71 -2.59
CA SER A 77 -14.28 -10.09 -3.05
C SER A 77 -15.23 -10.85 -2.13
N ASP A 78 -16.27 -11.49 -2.69
CA ASP A 78 -17.18 -12.35 -1.91
C ASP A 78 -16.49 -13.66 -1.48
N GLU A 79 -15.46 -14.08 -2.22
CA GLU A 79 -14.66 -15.28 -1.95
C GLU A 79 -13.37 -14.98 -1.17
N GLY A 80 -13.12 -13.67 -0.90
CA GLY A 80 -11.96 -13.20 -0.17
C GLY A 80 -12.08 -13.31 1.35
N LEU A 81 -11.13 -12.69 2.04
CA LEU A 81 -11.13 -12.59 3.50
C LEU A 81 -12.27 -11.65 3.96
N GLU A 82 -12.67 -11.78 5.24
CA GLU A 82 -13.76 -10.95 5.81
C GLU A 82 -13.52 -9.44 5.64
N GLN A 83 -12.26 -9.00 5.73
CA GLN A 83 -11.91 -7.60 5.52
C GLN A 83 -12.10 -7.09 4.07
N GLU A 84 -12.33 -7.99 3.12
CA GLU A 84 -12.60 -7.68 1.71
C GLU A 84 -14.09 -7.63 1.40
N LYS A 85 -14.95 -7.81 2.41
CA LYS A 85 -16.41 -7.86 2.32
C LYS A 85 -17.07 -6.70 3.07
N PRO A 86 -18.32 -6.37 2.71
CA PRO A 86 -19.06 -6.81 1.52
C PRO A 86 -18.48 -6.18 0.24
N THR A 87 -18.76 -6.80 -0.90
CA THR A 87 -18.46 -6.17 -2.19
C THR A 87 -19.45 -5.06 -2.49
N PHE A 88 -18.98 -4.02 -3.19
CA PHE A 88 -19.82 -2.88 -3.57
C PHE A 88 -19.37 -2.25 -4.88
N TRP A 89 -20.27 -1.48 -5.52
CA TRP A 89 -19.97 -0.82 -6.78
C TRP A 89 -19.54 0.62 -6.59
N VAL A 90 -18.57 1.05 -7.37
CA VAL A 90 -18.10 2.43 -7.42
C VAL A 90 -17.98 2.93 -8.84
N LEU A 91 -18.09 4.23 -9.02
CA LEU A 91 -17.62 4.95 -10.21
C LEU A 91 -16.39 5.76 -9.80
N VAL A 92 -15.28 5.48 -10.44
CA VAL A 92 -14.00 6.18 -10.22
C VAL A 92 -13.76 7.13 -11.39
N LYS A 93 -13.35 8.36 -11.12
CA LYS A 93 -12.90 9.31 -12.15
C LYS A 93 -11.53 8.88 -12.68
N PRO A 94 -11.17 9.23 -13.91
CA PRO A 94 -9.85 8.93 -14.45
C PRO A 94 -8.76 9.73 -13.72
N PHE A 95 -7.56 9.15 -13.63
CA PHE A 95 -6.41 9.75 -12.98
C PHE A 95 -5.10 9.21 -13.60
N LEU A 96 -3.97 9.78 -13.22
CA LEU A 96 -2.64 9.26 -13.53
C LEU A 96 -2.09 8.54 -12.31
N MET A 97 -1.42 7.39 -12.51
CA MET A 97 -0.76 6.61 -11.46
C MET A 97 0.70 6.36 -11.86
N ASP A 98 1.61 6.38 -10.89
CA ASP A 98 2.99 5.96 -11.11
C ASP A 98 3.02 4.53 -11.64
N GLN A 99 3.83 4.29 -12.66
CA GLN A 99 3.92 3.00 -13.34
C GLN A 99 4.30 1.87 -12.38
N HIS A 100 5.16 2.16 -11.41
CA HIS A 100 5.66 1.26 -10.38
C HIS A 100 5.75 1.99 -9.03
N GLU A 101 6.17 1.30 -7.99
CA GLU A 101 6.45 1.89 -6.68
C GLU A 101 7.51 3.00 -6.80
N VAL A 102 7.46 3.97 -5.90
CA VAL A 102 8.51 5.00 -5.80
C VAL A 102 9.84 4.32 -5.48
N THR A 103 10.87 4.66 -6.26
CA THR A 103 12.19 4.05 -6.11
C THR A 103 13.04 4.75 -5.05
N VAL A 104 14.06 4.04 -4.56
CA VAL A 104 15.09 4.59 -3.67
C VAL A 104 15.77 5.82 -4.29
N GLY A 105 16.05 5.78 -5.61
CA GLY A 105 16.63 6.93 -6.32
C GLY A 105 15.73 8.16 -6.35
N GLN A 106 14.43 7.95 -6.59
CA GLN A 106 13.44 9.04 -6.56
C GLN A 106 13.27 9.61 -5.15
N PHE A 107 13.21 8.75 -4.13
CA PHE A 107 13.12 9.18 -2.73
C PHE A 107 14.41 9.90 -2.27
N ARG A 108 15.57 9.45 -2.73
CA ARG A 108 16.86 10.12 -2.50
C ARG A 108 16.85 11.55 -3.04
N ALA A 109 16.31 11.77 -4.24
CA ALA A 109 16.19 13.12 -4.81
C ALA A 109 15.31 14.03 -3.94
N PHE A 110 14.20 13.50 -3.40
CA PHE A 110 13.34 14.21 -2.43
C PHE A 110 14.13 14.61 -1.17
N VAL A 111 14.81 13.64 -0.56
CA VAL A 111 15.60 13.90 0.66
C VAL A 111 16.71 14.92 0.41
N GLN A 112 17.43 14.82 -0.72
CA GLN A 112 18.46 15.78 -1.09
C GLN A 112 17.92 17.20 -1.32
N ALA A 113 16.74 17.32 -1.92
CA ALA A 113 16.12 18.62 -2.20
C ALA A 113 15.55 19.30 -0.94
N THR A 114 15.15 18.53 0.07
CA THR A 114 14.36 19.05 1.21
C THR A 114 15.08 18.93 2.56
N GLY A 115 16.09 18.08 2.68
CA GLY A 115 16.69 17.72 3.97
C GLY A 115 15.75 16.87 4.86
N PHE A 116 14.71 16.26 4.26
CA PHE A 116 13.70 15.47 4.99
C PHE A 116 14.35 14.31 5.75
N LYS A 117 13.85 14.06 6.95
CA LYS A 117 14.20 12.89 7.77
C LYS A 117 12.96 12.05 7.97
N THR A 118 13.07 10.75 7.66
CA THR A 118 11.98 9.79 7.84
C THR A 118 11.75 9.46 9.32
N GLN A 119 10.58 8.90 9.61
CA GLN A 119 10.26 8.49 10.98
C GLN A 119 11.18 7.38 11.49
N THR A 120 11.57 6.43 10.63
CA THR A 120 12.55 5.39 11.00
C THR A 120 13.94 5.98 11.32
N GLU A 121 14.38 7.02 10.59
CA GLU A 121 15.59 7.77 10.94
C GLU A 121 15.44 8.52 12.28
N GLY A 122 14.24 9.04 12.56
CA GLY A 122 13.93 9.69 13.84
C GLY A 122 13.90 8.71 15.01
N PHE A 123 13.38 7.51 14.81
CA PHE A 123 13.36 6.43 15.82
C PHE A 123 14.73 5.77 16.01
N GLY A 124 15.56 5.77 14.96
CA GLY A 124 16.87 5.13 14.94
C GLY A 124 16.84 3.63 14.67
N ASP A 125 15.67 3.09 14.34
CA ASP A 125 15.45 1.69 13.99
C ASP A 125 14.27 1.52 13.03
N GLY A 126 14.15 0.33 12.41
CA GLY A 126 13.04 -0.03 11.54
C GLY A 126 12.72 -1.51 11.65
N GLY A 127 11.48 -1.88 11.26
CA GLY A 127 11.01 -3.26 11.33
C GLY A 127 11.60 -4.13 10.22
N VAL A 128 12.29 -5.21 10.60
CA VAL A 128 12.90 -6.18 9.70
C VAL A 128 12.49 -7.58 10.11
N PHE A 129 12.05 -8.38 9.15
CA PHE A 129 11.82 -9.80 9.36
C PHE A 129 13.16 -10.54 9.33
N ASN A 130 13.46 -11.28 10.37
CA ASN A 130 14.69 -12.05 10.50
C ASN A 130 14.48 -13.47 9.97
N ASP A 131 15.14 -13.80 8.87
CA ASP A 131 15.03 -15.10 8.20
C ASP A 131 15.55 -16.28 9.07
N THR A 132 16.38 -15.99 10.08
CA THR A 132 16.93 -17.03 10.97
C THR A 132 15.99 -17.31 12.14
N THR A 133 15.54 -16.25 12.84
CA THR A 133 14.64 -16.38 14.01
C THR A 133 13.19 -16.57 13.62
N LYS A 134 12.83 -16.23 12.36
CA LYS A 134 11.46 -16.21 11.83
C LYS A 134 10.54 -15.21 12.57
N GLU A 135 11.14 -14.16 13.09
CA GLU A 135 10.44 -13.14 13.86
C GLU A 135 10.72 -11.72 13.32
N TRP A 136 9.83 -10.80 13.64
CA TRP A 136 10.02 -9.37 13.38
C TRP A 136 10.89 -8.76 14.47
N GLU A 137 11.91 -8.01 14.05
CA GLU A 137 12.85 -7.31 14.93
C GLU A 137 12.92 -5.82 14.58
N LEU A 138 13.19 -4.98 15.57
CA LEU A 138 13.59 -3.59 15.36
C LEU A 138 15.11 -3.57 15.17
N VAL A 139 15.53 -3.33 13.93
CA VAL A 139 16.96 -3.30 13.58
C VAL A 139 17.48 -1.89 13.63
N LYS A 140 18.45 -1.65 14.50
CA LYS A 140 19.08 -0.33 14.64
C LYS A 140 19.72 0.13 13.33
N GLY A 141 19.37 1.36 12.91
CA GLY A 141 19.84 1.97 11.68
C GLY A 141 19.16 1.46 10.41
N ALA A 142 18.15 0.58 10.51
CA ALA A 142 17.29 0.27 9.36
C ALA A 142 16.47 1.51 9.00
N ASN A 143 16.51 1.90 7.73
CA ASN A 143 15.84 3.07 7.17
C ASN A 143 15.73 2.91 5.64
N TRP A 144 15.21 3.89 4.94
CA TRP A 144 15.02 3.85 3.49
C TRP A 144 16.30 3.60 2.68
N GLN A 145 17.50 3.98 3.19
CA GLN A 145 18.80 3.71 2.55
C GLN A 145 19.30 2.28 2.85
N TYR A 146 19.00 1.79 4.03
CA TYR A 146 19.46 0.51 4.56
C TYR A 146 18.24 -0.31 5.05
N PRO A 147 17.38 -0.79 4.15
CA PRO A 147 16.07 -1.37 4.54
C PRO A 147 16.18 -2.60 5.44
N TYR A 148 17.28 -3.29 5.39
CA TYR A 148 17.60 -4.46 6.22
C TYR A 148 18.64 -4.17 7.30
N GLY A 149 18.94 -2.90 7.55
CA GLY A 149 19.97 -2.42 8.45
C GLY A 149 21.35 -2.23 7.78
N PRO A 150 22.25 -1.45 8.41
CA PRO A 150 23.53 -1.04 7.81
C PRO A 150 24.45 -2.20 7.42
N LYS A 151 24.37 -3.34 8.14
CA LYS A 151 25.20 -4.53 7.86
C LYS A 151 24.83 -5.22 6.54
N ALA A 152 23.60 -5.06 6.07
CA ALA A 152 23.14 -5.64 4.81
C ALA A 152 23.52 -4.80 3.58
N GLY A 153 24.08 -3.61 3.79
CA GLY A 153 24.40 -2.67 2.72
C GLY A 153 23.24 -1.78 2.30
N PRO A 154 23.53 -0.76 1.47
CA PRO A 154 22.52 0.17 0.99
C PRO A 154 21.65 -0.44 -0.13
N ALA A 155 20.42 0.01 -0.22
CA ALA A 155 19.53 -0.31 -1.34
C ALA A 155 19.97 0.41 -2.63
N ALA A 156 19.88 -0.28 -3.77
CA ALA A 156 20.15 0.30 -5.09
C ALA A 156 19.03 1.26 -5.50
N ASP A 157 19.35 2.22 -6.39
CA ASP A 157 18.42 3.29 -6.77
C ASP A 157 17.16 2.82 -7.49
N ASN A 158 17.20 1.66 -8.15
CA ASN A 158 16.05 1.05 -8.85
C ASN A 158 15.20 0.11 -7.99
N MET A 159 15.51 -0.02 -6.69
CA MET A 159 14.70 -0.78 -5.74
C MET A 159 13.50 0.05 -5.30
N PRO A 160 12.35 -0.56 -4.94
CA PRO A 160 11.28 0.16 -4.27
C PRO A 160 11.76 0.74 -2.95
N VAL A 161 11.39 1.97 -2.65
CA VAL A 161 11.69 2.55 -1.34
C VAL A 161 10.83 1.88 -0.27
N THR A 162 11.46 1.41 0.79
CA THR A 162 10.82 0.80 1.97
C THR A 162 11.34 1.44 3.26
N GLN A 163 10.91 0.97 4.42
CA GLN A 163 11.20 1.62 5.72
C GLN A 163 10.70 3.07 5.76
N VAL A 164 9.67 3.37 4.99
CA VAL A 164 8.98 4.67 4.95
C VAL A 164 7.59 4.52 5.55
N SER A 165 7.24 5.45 6.44
CA SER A 165 5.92 5.51 7.05
C SER A 165 4.89 6.10 6.08
N TRP A 166 3.61 6.03 6.44
CA TRP A 166 2.55 6.73 5.70
C TRP A 166 2.78 8.25 5.68
N ASN A 167 3.26 8.82 6.80
CA ASN A 167 3.58 10.24 6.89
C ASN A 167 4.74 10.62 5.96
N ASP A 168 5.76 9.77 5.85
CA ASP A 168 6.90 9.99 4.95
C ASP A 168 6.44 9.93 3.47
N ALA A 169 5.57 8.96 3.15
CA ALA A 169 4.98 8.79 1.82
C ALA A 169 4.13 10.02 1.42
N GLN A 170 3.32 10.56 2.34
CA GLN A 170 2.56 11.79 2.13
C GLN A 170 3.47 13.00 1.88
N ALA A 171 4.56 13.13 2.63
CA ALA A 171 5.52 14.21 2.46
C ALA A 171 6.18 14.16 1.08
N TYR A 172 6.60 12.96 0.65
CA TYR A 172 7.14 12.75 -0.70
C TYR A 172 6.10 13.09 -1.77
N ALA A 173 4.89 12.54 -1.67
CA ALA A 173 3.84 12.74 -2.66
C ALA A 173 3.52 14.24 -2.85
N LYS A 174 3.40 14.97 -1.75
CA LYS A 174 3.20 16.44 -1.77
C LYS A 174 4.36 17.18 -2.45
N TRP A 175 5.61 16.82 -2.15
CA TRP A 175 6.78 17.41 -2.79
C TRP A 175 6.79 17.16 -4.29
N ALA A 176 6.41 15.94 -4.71
CA ALA A 176 6.35 15.55 -6.12
C ALA A 176 5.15 16.15 -6.88
N GLY A 177 4.30 16.96 -6.23
CA GLY A 177 3.06 17.48 -6.82
C GLY A 177 2.03 16.39 -7.15
N LYS A 178 2.01 15.35 -6.32
CA LYS A 178 1.17 14.16 -6.40
C LYS A 178 0.46 13.91 -5.05
N ARG A 179 -0.27 12.82 -4.94
CA ARG A 179 -0.85 12.31 -3.69
C ARG A 179 -0.75 10.79 -3.63
N LEU A 180 -0.99 10.19 -2.47
CA LEU A 180 -1.23 8.76 -2.38
C LEU A 180 -2.55 8.41 -3.07
N PRO A 181 -2.69 7.19 -3.63
CA PRO A 181 -3.97 6.71 -4.13
C PRO A 181 -4.94 6.49 -2.98
N HIS A 182 -6.22 6.75 -3.20
CA HIS A 182 -7.25 6.17 -2.35
C HIS A 182 -7.29 4.65 -2.55
N GLU A 183 -7.66 3.90 -1.52
CA GLU A 183 -7.73 2.44 -1.59
C GLU A 183 -8.55 1.93 -2.78
N ILE A 184 -9.69 2.59 -3.03
CA ILE A 184 -10.60 2.27 -4.14
C ILE A 184 -9.96 2.58 -5.49
N GLU A 185 -9.21 3.68 -5.61
CA GLU A 185 -8.47 4.01 -6.83
C GLU A 185 -7.37 2.99 -7.11
N TRP A 186 -6.67 2.55 -6.07
CA TRP A 186 -5.66 1.50 -6.18
C TRP A 186 -6.27 0.19 -6.70
N GLU A 187 -7.38 -0.29 -6.10
CA GLU A 187 -8.05 -1.52 -6.56
C GLU A 187 -8.64 -1.36 -7.95
N HIS A 188 -9.20 -0.20 -8.29
CA HIS A 188 -9.69 0.10 -9.64
C HIS A 188 -8.57 0.00 -10.67
N ALA A 189 -7.39 0.55 -10.40
CA ALA A 189 -6.21 0.43 -11.24
C ALA A 189 -5.74 -1.01 -11.35
N ALA A 190 -5.67 -1.76 -10.24
CA ALA A 190 -5.32 -3.18 -10.23
C ALA A 190 -6.32 -4.04 -11.03
N ARG A 191 -7.58 -3.62 -11.13
CA ARG A 191 -8.61 -4.20 -12.01
C ARG A 191 -8.59 -3.61 -13.44
N ASN A 192 -7.48 -2.99 -13.82
CA ASN A 192 -7.22 -2.42 -15.15
C ASN A 192 -8.18 -1.29 -15.57
N GLY A 193 -8.76 -0.56 -14.62
CA GLY A 193 -9.72 0.50 -14.89
C GLY A 193 -11.00 0.04 -15.59
N ALA A 194 -11.27 -1.28 -15.63
CA ALA A 194 -12.33 -1.89 -16.43
C ALA A 194 -13.09 -3.00 -15.67
N ASN A 195 -13.07 -3.00 -14.35
CA ASN A 195 -13.74 -4.02 -13.54
C ASN A 195 -13.33 -5.47 -13.87
N SER A 196 -12.03 -5.73 -14.07
CA SER A 196 -11.55 -7.10 -14.21
C SER A 196 -11.93 -7.94 -12.98
N THR A 197 -12.37 -9.17 -13.24
CA THR A 197 -12.72 -10.14 -12.18
C THR A 197 -11.60 -11.13 -11.90
N THR A 198 -10.41 -10.90 -12.46
CA THR A 198 -9.23 -11.74 -12.23
C THR A 198 -8.68 -11.57 -10.83
N LEU A 199 -8.00 -12.60 -10.33
CA LEU A 199 -7.35 -12.58 -9.01
C LEU A 199 -6.21 -11.57 -8.94
N TYR A 200 -5.47 -11.41 -10.06
CA TYR A 200 -4.31 -10.53 -10.17
C TYR A 200 -4.49 -9.55 -11.34
N PRO A 201 -3.74 -8.45 -11.40
CA PRO A 201 -3.84 -7.46 -12.49
C PRO A 201 -3.59 -8.05 -13.88
N PHE A 202 -2.82 -9.14 -13.96
CA PHE A 202 -2.42 -9.82 -15.18
C PHE A 202 -3.16 -11.14 -15.45
N GLY A 203 -4.14 -11.54 -14.64
CA GLY A 203 -4.95 -12.75 -14.81
C GLY A 203 -5.13 -13.57 -13.53
N ASN A 204 -5.28 -14.89 -13.67
CA ASN A 204 -5.54 -15.80 -12.55
C ASN A 204 -4.35 -16.70 -12.19
N SER A 205 -3.17 -16.48 -12.76
CA SER A 205 -1.96 -17.24 -12.49
C SER A 205 -0.80 -16.30 -12.19
N LEU A 206 0.02 -16.65 -11.19
CA LEU A 206 1.24 -15.93 -10.84
C LEU A 206 2.38 -16.17 -11.85
N SER A 207 2.22 -17.13 -12.75
CA SER A 207 3.20 -17.40 -13.79
C SER A 207 2.55 -17.62 -15.15
N ARG A 208 3.30 -17.35 -16.21
CA ARG A 208 2.90 -17.60 -17.60
C ARG A 208 4.11 -18.09 -18.39
N ASN A 209 3.98 -19.25 -19.03
CA ASN A 209 5.07 -19.86 -19.83
C ASN A 209 6.38 -19.99 -19.03
N GLY A 210 6.28 -20.40 -17.76
CA GLY A 210 7.44 -20.58 -16.88
C GLY A 210 8.06 -19.28 -16.35
N LYS A 211 7.48 -18.10 -16.63
CA LYS A 211 7.93 -16.81 -16.09
C LYS A 211 6.98 -16.36 -15.00
N PHE A 212 7.51 -15.98 -13.85
CA PHE A 212 6.76 -15.33 -12.79
C PHE A 212 6.32 -13.92 -13.21
N LEU A 213 5.15 -13.51 -12.75
CA LEU A 213 4.52 -12.21 -13.04
C LEU A 213 4.41 -11.34 -11.80
N ALA A 214 4.93 -11.82 -10.67
CA ALA A 214 4.95 -11.12 -9.39
C ALA A 214 6.10 -11.65 -8.53
N ASN A 215 6.61 -10.80 -7.63
CA ASN A 215 7.54 -11.16 -6.58
C ASN A 215 6.76 -11.54 -5.32
N THR A 216 6.75 -12.81 -4.97
CA THR A 216 6.00 -13.36 -3.82
C THR A 216 6.83 -14.43 -3.14
N TRP A 217 6.46 -14.80 -1.91
CA TRP A 217 7.09 -15.92 -1.24
C TRP A 217 6.75 -17.24 -1.95
N ASN A 218 7.78 -17.96 -2.38
CA ASN A 218 7.63 -19.20 -3.12
C ASN A 218 7.94 -20.40 -2.21
N GLY A 219 6.92 -20.95 -1.57
CA GLY A 219 7.06 -22.06 -0.64
C GLY A 219 6.16 -21.88 0.57
N LYS A 220 6.62 -22.30 1.75
CA LYS A 220 5.85 -22.22 2.99
C LYS A 220 6.41 -21.11 3.90
N PHE A 221 5.68 -20.04 4.06
CA PHE A 221 6.06 -18.95 4.96
C PHE A 221 5.85 -19.38 6.45
N PRO A 222 6.77 -19.06 7.35
CA PRO A 222 8.09 -18.43 7.14
C PRO A 222 9.24 -19.45 6.99
N ASP A 223 8.92 -20.73 6.85
CA ASP A 223 9.88 -21.83 7.00
C ASP A 223 10.89 -21.88 5.86
N HIS A 224 10.39 -21.85 4.62
CA HIS A 224 11.22 -22.07 3.43
C HIS A 224 10.69 -21.27 2.24
N ASP A 225 11.61 -20.51 1.62
CA ASP A 225 11.38 -19.83 0.35
C ASP A 225 12.22 -20.52 -0.73
N GLU A 226 11.57 -20.99 -1.78
CA GLU A 226 12.23 -21.66 -2.93
C GLU A 226 12.92 -20.66 -3.86
N VAL A 227 12.61 -19.35 -3.71
CA VAL A 227 13.13 -18.27 -4.57
C VAL A 227 12.88 -18.55 -6.06
N SER A 228 11.77 -19.20 -6.38
CA SER A 228 11.46 -19.66 -7.76
C SER A 228 11.23 -18.49 -8.71
N ASP A 229 10.83 -17.32 -8.20
CA ASP A 229 10.66 -16.07 -8.97
C ASP A 229 12.00 -15.32 -9.15
N GLY A 230 13.10 -15.77 -8.49
CA GLY A 230 14.44 -15.23 -8.58
C GLY A 230 14.81 -14.25 -7.46
N PHE A 231 13.92 -13.95 -6.52
CA PHE A 231 14.15 -12.94 -5.49
C PHE A 231 13.67 -13.41 -4.12
N HIS A 232 14.57 -13.45 -3.14
CA HIS A 232 14.23 -13.73 -1.74
C HIS A 232 13.71 -12.48 -1.01
N ARG A 233 13.96 -11.29 -1.56
CA ARG A 233 13.57 -9.98 -1.02
C ARG A 233 12.95 -9.14 -2.14
N ALA A 234 12.75 -7.84 -1.89
CA ALA A 234 12.27 -6.96 -2.93
C ALA A 234 13.10 -7.03 -4.21
N ALA A 235 12.46 -7.01 -5.35
CA ALA A 235 13.07 -6.93 -6.67
C ALA A 235 13.13 -5.48 -7.15
N PRO A 236 14.04 -5.14 -8.10
CA PRO A 236 13.98 -3.88 -8.81
C PRO A 236 12.59 -3.66 -9.43
N VAL A 237 12.08 -2.43 -9.35
CA VAL A 237 10.74 -2.11 -9.86
C VAL A 237 10.60 -2.47 -11.35
N GLY A 238 9.43 -2.95 -11.75
CA GLY A 238 9.13 -3.31 -13.15
C GLY A 238 9.72 -4.65 -13.61
N THR A 239 10.38 -5.41 -12.75
CA THR A 239 11.05 -6.68 -13.10
C THR A 239 10.08 -7.70 -13.70
N PHE A 240 8.84 -7.76 -13.23
CA PHE A 240 7.85 -8.78 -13.59
C PHE A 240 6.91 -8.37 -14.73
N GLY A 241 7.20 -7.25 -15.38
CA GLY A 241 6.41 -6.74 -16.50
C GLY A 241 5.23 -5.87 -16.08
N THR A 242 4.27 -5.70 -16.96
CA THR A 242 3.15 -4.77 -16.75
C THR A 242 1.79 -5.44 -16.88
N SER A 243 0.80 -4.89 -16.20
CA SER A 243 -0.62 -5.16 -16.40
C SER A 243 -1.07 -4.68 -17.79
N PRO A 244 -2.28 -5.05 -18.26
CA PRO A 244 -2.81 -4.60 -19.55
C PRO A 244 -2.85 -3.08 -19.77
N ILE A 245 -2.93 -2.30 -18.69
CA ILE A 245 -2.91 -0.83 -18.77
C ILE A 245 -1.52 -0.22 -18.57
N GLY A 246 -0.49 -1.04 -18.35
CA GLY A 246 0.90 -0.59 -18.28
C GLY A 246 1.44 -0.39 -16.86
N LEU A 247 0.71 -0.76 -15.80
CA LEU A 247 1.18 -0.69 -14.41
C LEU A 247 1.97 -1.94 -14.03
N SER A 248 3.09 -1.78 -13.32
CA SER A 248 3.93 -2.87 -12.78
C SER A 248 3.72 -3.05 -11.28
N ASP A 249 4.09 -4.23 -10.79
CA ASP A 249 4.26 -4.55 -9.36
C ASP A 249 3.01 -4.31 -8.48
N LEU A 250 1.81 -4.36 -9.08
CA LEU A 250 0.53 -4.30 -8.34
C LEU A 250 0.18 -5.61 -7.61
N SER A 251 1.05 -6.61 -7.69
CA SER A 251 0.94 -7.89 -6.99
C SER A 251 2.32 -8.29 -6.50
N GLY A 252 2.50 -8.40 -5.20
CA GLY A 252 3.78 -8.72 -4.56
C GLY A 252 4.74 -7.53 -4.55
N ASN A 253 6.01 -7.80 -4.53
CA ASN A 253 7.12 -6.90 -4.33
C ASN A 253 7.04 -6.20 -2.97
N VAL A 254 6.42 -5.03 -2.84
CA VAL A 254 6.19 -4.40 -1.54
C VAL A 254 4.74 -3.96 -1.37
N TRP A 255 4.24 -3.99 -0.13
CA TRP A 255 2.97 -3.36 0.21
C TRP A 255 3.01 -1.87 -0.10
N GLU A 256 1.89 -1.32 -0.53
CA GLU A 256 1.79 0.08 -0.92
C GLU A 256 0.81 0.84 -0.05
N TRP A 257 1.28 1.93 0.57
CA TRP A 257 0.44 2.83 1.33
C TRP A 257 -0.65 3.48 0.46
N CYS A 258 -1.88 3.47 0.96
CA CYS A 258 -3.00 4.26 0.46
C CYS A 258 -3.33 5.41 1.42
N ASP A 259 -4.05 6.41 0.93
CA ASP A 259 -4.39 7.61 1.72
C ASP A 259 -5.40 7.32 2.83
N ASP A 260 -6.23 6.30 2.67
CA ASP A 260 -7.39 6.04 3.53
C ASP A 260 -7.02 5.39 4.87
N PRO A 261 -7.79 5.67 5.94
CA PRO A 261 -7.81 4.84 7.12
C PRO A 261 -8.37 3.46 6.78
N LYS A 262 -7.82 2.42 7.41
CA LYS A 262 -8.32 1.06 7.26
C LYS A 262 -9.60 0.88 8.07
N VAL A 263 -10.72 0.92 7.37
CA VAL A 263 -12.07 0.79 7.91
C VAL A 263 -12.75 -0.43 7.29
N PRO A 264 -13.57 -1.21 8.05
CA PRO A 264 -14.39 -2.26 7.46
C PRO A 264 -15.31 -1.69 6.37
N TYR A 265 -15.44 -2.39 5.26
CA TYR A 265 -16.30 -1.95 4.16
C TYR A 265 -17.77 -1.83 4.58
N ALA A 266 -18.22 -2.68 5.51
CA ALA A 266 -19.58 -2.58 6.07
C ALA A 266 -19.82 -1.24 6.78
N ASP A 267 -18.84 -0.73 7.52
CA ASP A 267 -18.95 0.55 8.22
C ASP A 267 -18.92 1.72 7.24
N LEU A 268 -18.07 1.64 6.21
CA LEU A 268 -18.04 2.62 5.13
C LEU A 268 -19.40 2.74 4.40
N LEU A 269 -20.01 1.60 4.10
CA LEU A 269 -21.30 1.54 3.38
C LEU A 269 -22.49 1.90 4.28
N GLY A 270 -22.42 1.53 5.55
CA GLY A 270 -23.44 1.85 6.55
C GLY A 270 -23.40 3.32 6.99
N GLN A 271 -22.44 4.11 6.49
CA GLN A 271 -22.23 5.50 6.91
C GLN A 271 -22.10 5.63 8.44
N VAL A 272 -21.57 4.59 9.08
CA VAL A 272 -21.31 4.62 10.52
C VAL A 272 -20.18 5.63 10.77
N PRO A 273 -20.35 6.56 11.73
CA PRO A 273 -19.28 7.49 12.07
C PRO A 273 -18.04 6.74 12.53
N VAL A 274 -16.99 6.77 11.73
CA VAL A 274 -15.71 6.15 12.07
C VAL A 274 -14.86 7.14 12.82
N ARG A 275 -14.49 6.79 14.05
CA ARG A 275 -13.57 7.61 14.84
C ARG A 275 -12.13 7.31 14.39
N ILE A 276 -11.52 8.26 13.72
CA ILE A 276 -10.11 8.20 13.33
C ILE A 276 -9.26 8.80 14.44
N THR A 277 -8.29 8.03 14.89
CA THR A 277 -7.30 8.41 15.91
C THR A 277 -5.90 8.20 15.34
N GLU A 278 -4.87 8.63 16.05
CA GLU A 278 -3.47 8.34 15.70
C GLU A 278 -3.17 6.83 15.64
N ALA A 279 -3.88 6.02 16.44
CA ALA A 279 -3.76 4.57 16.42
C ALA A 279 -4.55 3.89 15.28
N THR A 280 -5.28 4.66 14.46
CA THR A 280 -6.02 4.09 13.32
C THR A 280 -5.04 3.68 12.23
N GLU A 281 -5.10 2.41 11.82
CA GLU A 281 -4.27 1.89 10.74
C GLU A 281 -4.58 2.62 9.42
N ARG A 282 -3.55 2.76 8.59
CA ARG A 282 -3.66 3.20 7.20
C ARG A 282 -3.63 1.99 6.28
N VAL A 283 -4.42 2.07 5.21
CA VAL A 283 -4.54 0.96 4.25
C VAL A 283 -3.22 0.72 3.53
N GLN A 284 -2.93 -0.56 3.33
CA GLN A 284 -1.87 -1.07 2.47
C GLN A 284 -2.46 -2.05 1.46
N ARG A 285 -1.98 -2.00 0.21
CA ARG A 285 -2.46 -2.82 -0.90
C ARG A 285 -1.31 -3.52 -1.62
N GLY A 286 -1.62 -4.57 -2.41
CA GLY A 286 -0.70 -5.21 -3.33
C GLY A 286 0.06 -6.41 -2.79
N GLY A 287 0.15 -6.60 -1.49
CA GLY A 287 0.99 -7.66 -0.90
C GLY A 287 2.47 -7.37 -1.01
N SER A 288 3.29 -8.32 -0.62
CA SER A 288 4.74 -8.19 -0.72
C SER A 288 5.43 -9.52 -1.01
N TYR A 289 6.73 -9.50 -1.21
CA TYR A 289 7.57 -10.70 -1.35
C TYR A 289 7.52 -11.65 -0.14
N LEU A 290 6.97 -11.24 1.02
CA LEU A 290 6.73 -12.11 2.18
C LEU A 290 5.36 -12.80 2.15
N CYS A 291 4.53 -12.55 1.14
CA CYS A 291 3.19 -13.08 1.06
C CYS A 291 3.15 -14.41 0.30
N GLU A 292 2.47 -15.41 0.90
CA GLU A 292 2.12 -16.67 0.25
C GLU A 292 0.63 -16.99 0.48
N PRO A 293 0.02 -17.91 -0.30
CA PRO A 293 -1.44 -18.15 -0.24
C PRO A 293 -1.97 -18.58 1.12
N GLY A 294 -1.20 -19.38 1.87
CA GLY A 294 -1.60 -19.91 3.16
C GLY A 294 -1.50 -18.93 4.31
N TRP A 295 -0.71 -17.86 4.13
CA TRP A 295 -0.44 -16.90 5.19
C TRP A 295 -1.19 -15.59 5.02
N CYS A 296 -0.97 -14.85 3.95
CA CYS A 296 -1.62 -13.55 3.79
C CYS A 296 -2.38 -13.37 2.47
N HIS A 297 -1.94 -14.02 1.38
CA HIS A 297 -2.50 -13.90 0.02
C HIS A 297 -2.85 -12.44 -0.37
N GLY A 298 -2.05 -11.49 0.12
CA GLY A 298 -2.30 -10.05 0.03
C GLY A 298 -2.12 -9.47 -1.37
N TYR A 299 -1.42 -10.20 -2.24
CA TYR A 299 -1.14 -9.81 -3.62
C TYR A 299 -2.30 -10.05 -4.62
N ARG A 300 -3.50 -10.45 -4.13
CA ARG A 300 -4.74 -10.39 -4.93
C ARG A 300 -5.20 -8.95 -5.08
N VAL A 301 -5.91 -8.64 -6.18
CA VAL A 301 -6.44 -7.28 -6.41
C VAL A 301 -7.34 -6.78 -5.28
N SER A 302 -8.01 -7.67 -4.55
CA SER A 302 -8.87 -7.35 -3.40
C SER A 302 -8.15 -7.40 -2.05
N GLY A 303 -6.90 -7.91 -2.00
CA GLY A 303 -6.14 -8.08 -0.76
C GLY A 303 -5.89 -6.73 -0.06
N ARG A 304 -6.13 -6.68 1.25
CA ARG A 304 -6.00 -5.48 2.11
C ARG A 304 -5.14 -5.80 3.32
N SER A 305 -4.36 -4.83 3.73
CA SER A 305 -3.63 -4.83 5.01
C SER A 305 -3.63 -3.42 5.59
N GLY A 306 -2.95 -3.21 6.70
CA GLY A 306 -2.75 -1.91 7.28
C GLY A 306 -1.77 -1.93 8.42
N SER A 307 -1.23 -0.75 8.71
CA SER A 307 -0.40 -0.46 9.86
C SER A 307 -0.63 0.98 10.31
N THR A 308 -0.18 1.34 11.51
CA THR A 308 -0.27 2.72 12.00
C THR A 308 0.59 3.67 11.15
N ALA A 309 0.21 4.94 11.10
CA ALA A 309 0.77 5.91 10.16
C ALA A 309 2.28 6.15 10.31
N GLU A 310 2.85 5.87 11.47
CA GLU A 310 4.28 6.02 11.78
C GLU A 310 5.11 4.77 11.50
N THR A 311 4.48 3.67 11.11
CA THR A 311 5.16 2.38 10.93
C THR A 311 6.06 2.39 9.68
N GLY A 312 7.34 2.02 9.86
CA GLY A 312 8.27 1.72 8.76
C GLY A 312 8.69 0.25 8.79
N LEU A 313 8.48 -0.47 7.68
CA LEU A 313 8.81 -1.89 7.54
C LEU A 313 9.58 -2.16 6.24
N MET A 314 10.43 -3.17 6.26
CA MET A 314 11.30 -3.52 5.12
C MET A 314 10.56 -3.95 3.85
N HIS A 315 9.26 -4.19 3.92
CA HIS A 315 8.43 -4.69 2.82
C HIS A 315 7.21 -3.80 2.55
N VAL A 316 7.24 -2.53 3.03
CA VAL A 316 6.19 -1.55 2.82
C VAL A 316 6.78 -0.29 2.19
N GLY A 317 6.26 0.08 1.04
CA GLY A 317 6.58 1.26 0.26
C GLY A 317 5.30 1.97 -0.20
N PHE A 318 5.32 2.61 -1.36
CA PHE A 318 4.16 3.32 -1.91
C PHE A 318 4.36 3.69 -3.38
N ARG A 319 3.27 4.00 -4.07
CA ARG A 319 3.25 4.74 -5.34
C ARG A 319 2.33 5.93 -5.24
N CYS A 320 2.46 6.88 -6.16
CA CYS A 320 1.65 8.08 -6.16
C CYS A 320 0.66 8.12 -7.34
N VAL A 321 -0.35 8.96 -7.17
CA VAL A 321 -1.30 9.32 -8.22
C VAL A 321 -1.36 10.83 -8.40
N LYS A 322 -1.88 11.26 -9.55
CA LYS A 322 -2.12 12.66 -9.87
C LYS A 322 -3.49 12.81 -10.53
N ASP A 323 -4.27 13.77 -10.06
CA ASP A 323 -5.54 14.14 -10.67
C ASP A 323 -5.31 14.76 -12.04
N LEU A 324 -6.31 14.59 -12.95
CA LEU A 324 -6.29 15.14 -14.30
C LEU A 324 -6.76 16.60 -14.35
#